data_ae235f3ffd6021b874956828256ba0d2
#
_entry.id   ae235f3ffd6021b874956828256ba0d2
#
_cell.length_a   1.000
_cell.length_b   1.000
_cell.length_c   1.000
_cell.angle_alpha   90.00
_cell.angle_beta   90.00
_cell.angle_gamma   90.00
#
_symmetry.space_group_name_H-M   'P 1'
#
loop_
_entity.id
_entity.type
_entity.pdbx_description
1 polymer ?
#
loop_
_entity_poly.entity_id
_entity_poly.type
_entity_poly.pdbx_seq_one_letter_code
_entity_poly.pdbx_strand_id
1 'polypeptide(L)'
;VCNAIEVAQGKRGFNRFTRGTMQHSKPSDPAIVGFARTARVSGLAPPTDPADVIRARRRDYYRSMAGGEGPTAAVIEDVDFPDCIAGWWGEVNVAVHKGLGLKGAITNGVMRDLDVLDDDFPVLAGSIGLSHGFVHVVEIGTPVNVMGITVAQGELIHADRHGALVIPSEVIMDLGRAINVVIANEAIVLGPARDPDFDIHKLEDVWAKFEAKRT
;
A
#
# COMPACT_ATOMS: atom_id res chain seq x y z
N VAL A 1 3.09 11.94 1.98
CA VAL A 1 2.11 11.59 3.04
C VAL A 1 2.80 11.43 4.40
N CYS A 2 3.93 10.70 4.55
CA CYS A 2 4.61 10.51 5.85
C CYS A 2 4.89 11.83 6.58
N ASN A 3 5.53 12.80 5.92
CA ASN A 3 5.83 14.11 6.52
C ASN A 3 4.54 14.85 6.96
N ALA A 4 3.45 14.68 6.22
CA ALA A 4 2.18 15.30 6.57
C ALA A 4 1.53 14.64 7.81
N ILE A 5 1.69 13.32 7.97
CA ILE A 5 1.26 12.62 9.19
C ILE A 5 2.04 13.16 10.41
N GLU A 6 3.35 13.34 10.27
CA GLU A 6 4.18 13.93 11.34
C GLU A 6 3.74 15.35 11.71
N VAL A 7 3.42 16.18 10.72
CA VAL A 7 2.89 17.53 10.94
C VAL A 7 1.55 17.47 11.67
N ALA A 8 0.63 16.60 11.23
CA ALA A 8 -0.67 16.46 11.87
C ALA A 8 -0.57 15.92 13.31
N GLN A 9 0.38 15.04 13.59
CA GLN A 9 0.65 14.51 14.93
C GLN A 9 1.47 15.45 15.82
N GLY A 10 2.11 16.50 15.25
CA GLY A 10 3.03 17.37 15.97
C GLY A 10 4.28 16.66 16.50
N LYS A 11 4.67 15.54 15.89
CA LYS A 11 5.85 14.76 16.28
C LYS A 11 6.49 14.07 15.09
N ARG A 12 7.80 13.81 15.16
CA ARG A 12 8.54 13.05 14.15
C ARG A 12 8.62 11.56 14.49
N GLY A 13 9.06 10.78 13.51
CA GLY A 13 9.33 9.36 13.65
C GLY A 13 8.15 8.47 13.29
N PHE A 14 7.30 8.93 12.38
CA PHE A 14 6.28 8.06 11.78
C PHE A 14 6.95 6.87 11.08
N ASN A 15 6.55 5.65 11.41
CA ASN A 15 7.22 4.43 10.98
C ASN A 15 6.26 3.30 10.53
N ARG A 16 4.95 3.60 10.40
CA ARG A 16 3.96 2.61 9.91
C ARG A 16 3.90 2.58 8.37
N PHE A 17 5.03 2.24 7.75
CA PHE A 17 5.16 2.08 6.29
C PHE A 17 5.98 0.83 5.94
N THR A 18 5.79 0.32 4.73
CA THR A 18 6.50 -0.86 4.20
C THR A 18 8.00 -0.61 4.13
N ARG A 19 8.78 -1.66 4.27
CA ARG A 19 10.25 -1.65 4.19
C ARG A 19 10.71 -2.45 2.99
N GLY A 20 11.79 -2.00 2.39
CA GLY A 20 12.33 -2.63 1.17
C GLY A 20 11.60 -2.17 -0.09
N THR A 21 11.99 -2.74 -1.21
CA THR A 21 11.43 -2.42 -2.53
C THR A 21 10.23 -3.29 -2.83
N MET A 22 9.16 -2.68 -3.29
CA MET A 22 7.99 -3.38 -3.83
C MET A 22 7.88 -3.16 -5.34
N GLN A 23 7.28 -4.12 -6.04
CA GLN A 23 6.99 -4.03 -7.46
C GLN A 23 5.60 -3.46 -7.65
N HIS A 24 5.46 -2.47 -8.53
CA HIS A 24 4.18 -1.86 -8.86
C HIS A 24 3.77 -2.28 -10.27
N SER A 25 2.55 -2.80 -10.44
CA SER A 25 2.06 -3.25 -11.75
C SER A 25 1.99 -2.13 -12.78
N LYS A 26 1.64 -0.94 -12.34
CA LYS A 26 1.49 0.29 -13.15
C LYS A 26 2.13 1.48 -12.42
N PRO A 27 3.45 1.72 -12.56
CA PRO A 27 4.15 2.75 -11.78
C PRO A 27 3.71 4.19 -12.02
N SER A 28 2.99 4.45 -13.11
CA SER A 28 2.41 5.76 -13.46
C SER A 28 1.01 6.00 -12.90
N ASP A 29 0.40 4.95 -12.32
CA ASP A 29 -0.97 5.03 -11.83
C ASP A 29 -1.09 5.89 -10.55
N PRO A 30 -2.31 6.39 -10.29
CA PRO A 30 -2.59 7.08 -9.05
C PRO A 30 -2.38 6.17 -7.84
N ALA A 31 -2.14 6.78 -6.67
CA ALA A 31 -2.00 6.05 -5.43
C ALA A 31 -3.26 5.26 -5.08
N ILE A 32 -3.08 4.08 -4.50
CA ILE A 32 -4.14 3.31 -3.87
C ILE A 32 -4.48 4.00 -2.54
N VAL A 33 -5.72 4.41 -2.36
CA VAL A 33 -6.23 4.92 -1.07
C VAL A 33 -7.54 4.21 -0.75
N GLY A 34 -7.59 3.55 0.41
CA GLY A 34 -8.78 2.81 0.80
C GLY A 34 -8.66 2.14 2.16
N PHE A 35 -9.80 1.75 2.69
CA PHE A 35 -9.86 0.95 3.91
C PHE A 35 -9.46 -0.49 3.62
N ALA A 36 -8.54 -1.02 4.42
CA ALA A 36 -7.95 -2.34 4.23
C ALA A 36 -8.98 -3.47 4.35
N ARG A 37 -9.02 -4.34 3.35
CA ARG A 37 -9.67 -5.66 3.41
C ARG A 37 -8.56 -6.69 3.48
N THR A 38 -8.42 -7.33 4.64
CA THR A 38 -7.26 -8.17 4.93
C THR A 38 -7.55 -9.66 4.78
N ALA A 39 -6.57 -10.40 4.30
CA ALA A 39 -6.56 -11.86 4.29
C ALA A 39 -5.13 -12.40 4.23
N ARG A 40 -4.99 -13.68 4.56
CA ARG A 40 -3.75 -14.43 4.41
C ARG A 40 -3.92 -15.52 3.37
N VAL A 41 -2.89 -15.71 2.57
CA VAL A 41 -2.80 -16.76 1.56
C VAL A 41 -1.51 -17.57 1.75
N SER A 42 -1.50 -18.80 1.26
CA SER A 42 -0.30 -19.64 1.14
C SER A 42 -0.35 -20.34 -0.21
N GLY A 43 0.79 -20.69 -0.76
CA GLY A 43 0.85 -21.30 -2.08
C GLY A 43 2.10 -22.12 -2.36
N LEU A 44 3.03 -22.21 -1.44
CA LEU A 44 4.25 -23.00 -1.55
C LEU A 44 3.97 -24.52 -1.57
N ALA A 45 2.97 -24.95 -0.80
CA ALA A 45 2.55 -26.34 -0.72
C ALA A 45 1.03 -26.48 -0.95
N PRO A 46 0.57 -27.70 -1.37
CA PRO A 46 -0.85 -27.98 -1.45
C PRO A 46 -1.55 -27.80 -0.11
N PRO A 47 -2.80 -27.28 -0.09
CA PRO A 47 -3.58 -27.21 1.14
C PRO A 47 -3.89 -28.60 1.68
N THR A 48 -3.92 -28.71 3.00
CA THR A 48 -4.23 -29.99 3.71
C THR A 48 -5.72 -30.14 4.04
N ASP A 49 -6.48 -29.03 4.00
CA ASP A 49 -7.93 -29.04 4.23
C ASP A 49 -8.69 -29.78 3.12
N PRO A 50 -9.87 -30.36 3.40
CA PRO A 50 -10.75 -30.92 2.38
C PRO A 50 -11.14 -29.88 1.30
N ALA A 51 -11.29 -30.34 0.07
CA ALA A 51 -11.54 -29.48 -1.10
C ALA A 51 -12.82 -28.61 -1.00
N ASP A 52 -13.83 -29.08 -0.28
CA ASP A 52 -15.07 -28.33 -0.01
C ASP A 52 -14.83 -27.18 1.00
N VAL A 53 -14.00 -27.40 2.01
CA VAL A 53 -13.56 -26.39 2.98
C VAL A 53 -12.78 -25.29 2.27
N ILE A 54 -11.84 -25.65 1.41
CA ILE A 54 -11.03 -24.68 0.64
C ILE A 54 -11.93 -23.84 -0.28
N ARG A 55 -12.86 -24.49 -0.98
CA ARG A 55 -13.82 -23.78 -1.83
C ARG A 55 -14.75 -22.87 -1.03
N ALA A 56 -15.20 -23.30 0.14
CA ALA A 56 -16.02 -22.46 1.02
C ALA A 56 -15.26 -21.23 1.49
N ARG A 57 -14.02 -21.41 2.00
CA ARG A 57 -13.15 -20.32 2.44
C ARG A 57 -12.87 -19.31 1.30
N ARG A 58 -12.64 -19.79 0.09
CA ARG A 58 -12.48 -18.91 -1.08
C ARG A 58 -13.72 -18.06 -1.37
N ARG A 59 -14.92 -18.63 -1.25
CA ARG A 59 -16.17 -17.86 -1.40
C ARG A 59 -16.33 -16.81 -0.29
N ASP A 60 -16.01 -17.17 0.94
CA ASP A 60 -16.08 -16.26 2.09
C ASP A 60 -15.04 -15.13 1.98
N TYR A 61 -13.87 -15.42 1.42
CA TYR A 61 -12.90 -14.40 1.06
C TYR A 61 -13.49 -13.36 0.10
N TYR A 62 -14.08 -13.77 -1.02
CA TYR A 62 -14.66 -12.80 -1.96
C TYR A 62 -15.84 -12.02 -1.35
N ARG A 63 -16.65 -12.64 -0.49
CA ARG A 63 -17.69 -11.92 0.28
C ARG A 63 -17.07 -10.87 1.20
N SER A 64 -15.99 -11.22 1.87
CA SER A 64 -15.25 -10.27 2.70
C SER A 64 -14.67 -9.13 1.88
N MET A 65 -14.08 -9.39 0.71
CA MET A 65 -13.53 -8.36 -0.16
C MET A 65 -14.62 -7.40 -0.68
N ALA A 66 -15.80 -7.90 -1.03
CA ALA A 66 -16.94 -7.09 -1.49
C ALA A 66 -17.56 -6.20 -0.41
N GLY A 67 -17.23 -6.40 0.86
CA GLY A 67 -17.79 -5.63 1.98
C GLY A 67 -17.01 -4.37 2.29
N GLY A 68 -17.58 -3.55 3.19
CA GLY A 68 -16.97 -2.33 3.72
C GLY A 68 -17.62 -1.05 3.20
N GLU A 69 -17.43 0.02 3.96
CA GLU A 69 -17.91 1.36 3.60
C GLU A 69 -16.77 2.17 2.95
N GLY A 70 -17.11 3.00 1.98
CA GLY A 70 -16.15 3.86 1.28
C GLY A 70 -15.22 3.11 0.31
N PRO A 71 -14.14 3.74 -0.13
CA PRO A 71 -13.14 3.07 -0.96
C PRO A 71 -12.40 2.02 -0.15
N THR A 72 -12.26 0.81 -0.70
CA THR A 72 -11.55 -0.30 -0.07
C THR A 72 -10.37 -0.77 -0.92
N ALA A 73 -9.37 -1.36 -0.29
CA ALA A 73 -8.23 -1.98 -0.96
C ALA A 73 -7.88 -3.33 -0.32
N ALA A 74 -7.45 -4.29 -1.12
CA ALA A 74 -7.02 -5.58 -0.63
C ALA A 74 -5.60 -5.49 -0.03
N VAL A 75 -5.41 -6.00 1.19
CA VAL A 75 -4.10 -6.13 1.83
C VAL A 75 -3.90 -7.59 2.17
N ILE A 76 -3.08 -8.28 1.38
CA ILE A 76 -2.96 -9.73 1.43
C ILE A 76 -1.55 -10.13 1.86
N GLU A 77 -1.47 -10.83 2.98
CA GLU A 77 -0.22 -11.46 3.43
C GLU A 77 -0.10 -12.84 2.76
N ASP A 78 0.99 -13.06 2.06
CA ASP A 78 1.45 -14.40 1.73
C ASP A 78 2.31 -14.89 2.90
N VAL A 79 1.82 -15.93 3.59
CA VAL A 79 2.49 -16.44 4.80
C VAL A 79 3.76 -17.23 4.49
N ASP A 80 4.00 -17.55 3.23
CA ASP A 80 5.21 -18.21 2.77
C ASP A 80 6.39 -17.25 2.59
N PHE A 81 6.18 -15.94 2.79
CA PHE A 81 7.24 -14.94 2.65
C PHE A 81 8.43 -15.25 3.58
N PRO A 82 9.69 -15.18 3.09
CA PRO A 82 10.13 -14.60 1.80
C PRO A 82 10.12 -15.57 0.61
N ASP A 83 9.77 -16.84 0.77
CA ASP A 83 9.88 -17.89 -0.24
C ASP A 83 8.60 -18.02 -1.11
N CYS A 84 7.86 -16.94 -1.27
CA CYS A 84 6.63 -16.92 -2.06
C CYS A 84 6.87 -17.29 -3.52
N ILE A 85 6.11 -18.27 -4.03
CA ILE A 85 6.15 -18.70 -5.44
C ILE A 85 4.79 -18.54 -6.13
N ALA A 86 3.73 -18.32 -5.36
CA ALA A 86 2.35 -18.40 -5.82
C ALA A 86 1.75 -17.02 -6.07
N GLY A 87 1.63 -16.64 -7.35
CA GLY A 87 1.02 -15.38 -7.77
C GLY A 87 -0.50 -15.38 -7.53
N TRP A 88 -0.94 -14.82 -6.41
CA TRP A 88 -2.36 -14.54 -6.15
C TRP A 88 -2.90 -13.48 -7.11
N TRP A 89 -2.11 -12.46 -7.38
CA TRP A 89 -2.47 -11.33 -8.22
C TRP A 89 -2.06 -11.57 -9.68
N GLY A 90 -3.02 -12.02 -10.47
CA GLY A 90 -2.97 -12.11 -11.92
C GLY A 90 -4.27 -11.59 -12.50
N GLU A 91 -4.43 -11.63 -13.84
CA GLU A 91 -5.54 -11.05 -14.61
C GLU A 91 -6.91 -11.35 -13.99
N VAL A 92 -7.21 -12.62 -13.71
CA VAL A 92 -8.55 -13.04 -13.20
C VAL A 92 -8.82 -12.43 -11.82
N ASN A 93 -7.87 -12.50 -10.88
CA ASN A 93 -8.09 -11.95 -9.55
C ASN A 93 -8.16 -10.43 -9.55
N VAL A 94 -7.37 -9.75 -10.37
CA VAL A 94 -7.44 -8.29 -10.56
C VAL A 94 -8.83 -7.90 -11.07
N ALA A 95 -9.32 -8.53 -12.14
CA ALA A 95 -10.63 -8.26 -12.70
C ALA A 95 -11.77 -8.51 -11.69
N VAL A 96 -11.71 -9.62 -10.93
CA VAL A 96 -12.68 -9.93 -9.89
C VAL A 96 -12.71 -8.87 -8.80
N HIS A 97 -11.53 -8.49 -8.25
CA HIS A 97 -11.46 -7.51 -7.17
C HIS A 97 -11.88 -6.11 -7.62
N LYS A 98 -11.51 -5.69 -8.82
CA LYS A 98 -12.03 -4.47 -9.44
C LYS A 98 -13.55 -4.51 -9.56
N GLY A 99 -14.11 -5.62 -10.06
CA GLY A 99 -15.55 -5.84 -10.16
C GLY A 99 -16.27 -5.82 -8.81
N LEU A 100 -15.60 -6.19 -7.72
CA LEU A 100 -16.09 -6.08 -6.35
C LEU A 100 -15.97 -4.66 -5.77
N GLY A 101 -15.39 -3.69 -6.50
CA GLY A 101 -15.32 -2.29 -6.14
C GLY A 101 -14.05 -1.86 -5.41
N LEU A 102 -13.05 -2.76 -5.23
CA LEU A 102 -11.79 -2.41 -4.60
C LEU A 102 -10.97 -1.47 -5.52
N LYS A 103 -10.07 -0.69 -4.93
CA LYS A 103 -9.27 0.35 -5.61
C LYS A 103 -7.84 -0.09 -5.93
N GLY A 104 -7.46 -1.30 -5.54
CA GLY A 104 -6.14 -1.86 -5.76
C GLY A 104 -5.78 -2.89 -4.71
N ALA A 105 -4.55 -3.38 -4.79
CA ALA A 105 -4.07 -4.44 -3.90
C ALA A 105 -2.63 -4.23 -3.46
N ILE A 106 -2.34 -4.67 -2.23
CA ILE A 106 -1.02 -4.64 -1.61
C ILE A 106 -0.73 -6.03 -1.06
N THR A 107 0.46 -6.58 -1.33
CA THR A 107 0.89 -7.88 -0.83
C THR A 107 2.41 -7.95 -0.67
N ASN A 108 2.88 -8.78 0.24
CA ASN A 108 4.28 -9.22 0.28
C ASN A 108 4.55 -10.40 -0.68
N GLY A 109 3.51 -11.00 -1.25
CA GLY A 109 3.57 -12.13 -2.18
C GLY A 109 3.84 -11.73 -3.62
N VAL A 110 3.38 -12.56 -4.53
CA VAL A 110 3.72 -12.53 -5.96
C VAL A 110 2.57 -11.97 -6.80
N MET A 111 2.90 -11.12 -7.79
CA MET A 111 2.00 -10.77 -8.90
C MET A 111 2.52 -11.34 -10.22
N ARG A 112 1.63 -11.51 -11.20
CA ARG A 112 1.91 -12.03 -12.54
C ARG A 112 1.01 -11.40 -13.58
N ASP A 113 1.17 -11.80 -14.84
CA ASP A 113 0.30 -11.38 -15.98
C ASP A 113 0.36 -9.85 -16.23
N LEU A 114 1.53 -9.20 -16.05
CA LEU A 114 1.69 -7.74 -16.00
C LEU A 114 1.14 -7.02 -17.24
N ASP A 115 1.29 -7.61 -18.42
CA ASP A 115 0.90 -6.98 -19.70
C ASP A 115 -0.62 -6.93 -19.91
N VAL A 116 -1.37 -7.74 -19.15
CA VAL A 116 -2.82 -7.88 -19.27
C VAL A 116 -3.58 -7.51 -17.99
N LEU A 117 -2.88 -7.03 -16.97
CA LEU A 117 -3.54 -6.50 -15.77
C LEU A 117 -4.33 -5.25 -16.12
N ASP A 118 -5.49 -5.12 -15.48
CA ASP A 118 -6.39 -3.98 -15.66
C ASP A 118 -5.71 -2.66 -15.27
N ASP A 119 -5.80 -1.66 -16.15
CA ASP A 119 -5.13 -0.38 -15.98
C ASP A 119 -5.63 0.41 -14.77
N ASP A 120 -6.88 0.24 -14.36
CA ASP A 120 -7.49 0.98 -13.24
C ASP A 120 -7.42 0.22 -11.90
N PHE A 121 -6.64 -0.85 -11.81
CA PHE A 121 -6.48 -1.62 -10.59
C PHE A 121 -4.99 -1.88 -10.30
N PRO A 122 -4.29 -0.93 -9.70
CA PRO A 122 -2.88 -1.10 -9.37
C PRO A 122 -2.66 -2.20 -8.33
N VAL A 123 -1.59 -2.96 -8.51
CA VAL A 123 -1.11 -3.97 -7.56
C VAL A 123 0.30 -3.61 -7.12
N LEU A 124 0.50 -3.56 -5.81
CA LEU A 124 1.81 -3.39 -5.18
C LEU A 124 2.20 -4.71 -4.51
N ALA A 125 3.22 -5.38 -5.04
CA ALA A 125 3.62 -6.73 -4.64
C ALA A 125 5.09 -6.82 -4.19
N GLY A 126 5.41 -7.81 -3.38
CA GLY A 126 6.77 -8.11 -2.96
C GLY A 126 7.65 -8.63 -4.11
N SER A 127 7.05 -9.33 -5.07
CA SER A 127 7.78 -9.86 -6.23
C SER A 127 6.88 -10.09 -7.45
N ILE A 128 7.53 -10.42 -8.58
CA ILE A 128 6.88 -10.85 -9.82
C ILE A 128 7.23 -12.31 -10.05
N GLY A 129 6.26 -13.13 -10.46
CA GLY A 129 6.47 -14.56 -10.70
C GLY A 129 5.64 -15.10 -11.85
N LEU A 130 5.79 -16.40 -12.12
CA LEU A 130 5.23 -17.04 -13.29
C LEU A 130 3.99 -17.90 -13.02
N SER A 131 3.82 -18.36 -11.78
CA SER A 131 2.84 -19.41 -11.46
C SER A 131 1.91 -19.00 -10.34
N HIS A 132 0.70 -19.56 -10.33
CA HIS A 132 -0.20 -19.49 -9.18
C HIS A 132 0.16 -20.50 -8.07
N GLY A 133 1.09 -21.42 -8.31
CA GLY A 133 1.45 -22.47 -7.35
C GLY A 133 0.21 -23.21 -6.85
N PHE A 134 0.17 -23.44 -5.55
CA PHE A 134 -0.96 -24.04 -4.82
C PHE A 134 -1.79 -22.99 -4.07
N VAL A 135 -1.81 -21.75 -4.53
CA VAL A 135 -2.36 -20.63 -3.78
C VAL A 135 -3.79 -20.86 -3.29
N HIS A 136 -3.97 -20.68 -1.98
CA HIS A 136 -5.25 -20.80 -1.32
C HIS A 136 -5.36 -19.82 -0.15
N VAL A 137 -6.59 -19.50 0.23
CA VAL A 137 -6.85 -18.59 1.36
C VAL A 137 -6.68 -19.37 2.67
N VAL A 138 -5.96 -18.79 3.61
CA VAL A 138 -5.71 -19.34 4.95
C VAL A 138 -6.61 -18.68 5.98
N GLU A 139 -6.60 -17.34 6.03
CA GLU A 139 -7.37 -16.54 6.99
C GLU A 139 -8.01 -15.32 6.33
N ILE A 140 -9.08 -14.79 6.93
CA ILE A 140 -9.85 -13.65 6.41
C ILE A 140 -10.13 -12.68 7.54
N GLY A 141 -9.88 -11.38 7.31
CA GLY A 141 -10.22 -10.31 8.24
C GLY A 141 -9.32 -10.19 9.47
N THR A 142 -8.28 -11.02 9.58
CA THR A 142 -7.26 -10.91 10.63
C THR A 142 -6.21 -9.86 10.29
N PRO A 143 -5.49 -9.30 11.28
CA PRO A 143 -4.33 -8.45 10.99
C PRO A 143 -3.29 -9.20 10.17
N VAL A 144 -2.72 -8.51 9.18
CA VAL A 144 -1.72 -9.07 8.25
C VAL A 144 -0.40 -8.33 8.36
N ASN A 145 0.69 -9.01 8.02
CA ASN A 145 2.02 -8.42 7.95
C ASN A 145 2.48 -8.36 6.50
N VAL A 146 2.65 -7.15 5.97
CA VAL A 146 3.08 -6.95 4.58
C VAL A 146 4.32 -6.07 4.55
N MET A 147 5.45 -6.62 4.09
CA MET A 147 6.72 -5.89 3.97
C MET A 147 7.09 -5.09 5.23
N GLY A 148 6.88 -5.69 6.40
CA GLY A 148 7.29 -5.12 7.70
C GLY A 148 6.33 -4.13 8.35
N ILE A 149 5.12 -3.96 7.81
CA ILE A 149 4.02 -3.27 8.52
C ILE A 149 2.90 -4.27 8.86
N THR A 150 2.30 -4.08 10.02
CA THR A 150 1.06 -4.75 10.39
C THR A 150 -0.12 -3.87 10.01
N VAL A 151 -1.09 -4.44 9.30
CA VAL A 151 -2.33 -3.78 8.88
C VAL A 151 -3.52 -4.55 9.40
N ALA A 152 -4.37 -3.90 10.16
CA ALA A 152 -5.65 -4.47 10.61
C ALA A 152 -6.76 -4.21 9.60
N GLN A 153 -7.77 -5.07 9.61
CA GLN A 153 -8.98 -4.87 8.82
C GLN A 153 -9.62 -3.50 9.12
N GLY A 154 -9.93 -2.75 8.09
CA GLY A 154 -10.57 -1.44 8.20
C GLY A 154 -9.62 -0.26 8.48
N GLU A 155 -8.31 -0.47 8.63
CA GLU A 155 -7.37 0.65 8.67
C GLU A 155 -7.28 1.34 7.31
N LEU A 156 -7.16 2.66 7.30
CA LEU A 156 -6.96 3.44 6.09
C LEU A 156 -5.51 3.31 5.62
N ILE A 157 -5.34 2.91 4.37
CA ILE A 157 -4.02 2.78 3.75
C ILE A 157 -3.85 3.76 2.60
N HIS A 158 -2.61 4.13 2.37
CA HIS A 158 -2.14 4.81 1.16
C HIS A 158 -0.96 4.00 0.62
N ALA A 159 -0.97 3.71 -0.69
CA ALA A 159 0.13 3.03 -1.35
C ALA A 159 0.38 3.62 -2.74
N ASP A 160 1.63 3.72 -3.10
CA ASP A 160 2.11 4.16 -4.41
C ASP A 160 3.39 3.39 -4.80
N ARG A 161 4.06 3.80 -5.87
CA ARG A 161 5.30 3.15 -6.32
C ARG A 161 6.46 3.16 -5.30
N HIS A 162 6.36 3.92 -4.20
CA HIS A 162 7.39 3.97 -3.16
C HIS A 162 7.11 2.96 -2.04
N GLY A 163 5.89 2.44 -1.94
CA GLY A 163 5.46 1.52 -0.91
C GLY A 163 4.08 1.86 -0.36
N ALA A 164 3.74 1.27 0.78
CA ALA A 164 2.47 1.47 1.45
C ALA A 164 2.66 1.96 2.89
N LEU A 165 1.67 2.68 3.40
CA LEU A 165 1.60 3.12 4.79
C LEU A 165 0.17 3.02 5.32
N VAL A 166 0.06 2.91 6.63
CA VAL A 166 -1.23 3.01 7.35
C VAL A 166 -1.38 4.45 7.84
N ILE A 167 -2.49 5.08 7.48
CA ILE A 167 -2.83 6.43 7.95
C ILE A 167 -3.50 6.29 9.33
N PRO A 168 -2.90 6.87 10.40
CA PRO A 168 -3.51 6.83 11.73
C PRO A 168 -4.88 7.53 11.72
N SER A 169 -5.86 6.92 12.38
CA SER A 169 -7.26 7.41 12.36
C SER A 169 -7.40 8.83 12.92
N GLU A 170 -6.59 9.17 13.90
CA GLU A 170 -6.61 10.48 14.57
C GLU A 170 -6.17 11.65 13.69
N VAL A 171 -5.44 11.38 12.58
CA VAL A 171 -4.96 12.44 11.67
C VAL A 171 -5.77 12.57 10.38
N ILE A 172 -6.70 11.68 10.11
CA ILE A 172 -7.43 11.62 8.82
C ILE A 172 -8.06 12.98 8.48
N MET A 173 -8.75 13.59 9.45
CA MET A 173 -9.47 14.85 9.24
C MET A 173 -8.53 16.05 9.05
N ASP A 174 -7.31 15.98 9.55
CA ASP A 174 -6.33 17.07 9.48
C ASP A 174 -5.29 16.86 8.35
N LEU A 175 -5.26 15.70 7.73
CA LEU A 175 -4.21 15.31 6.80
C LEU A 175 -4.13 16.24 5.58
N GLY A 176 -5.27 16.70 5.07
CA GLY A 176 -5.32 17.65 3.94
C GLY A 176 -4.64 18.97 4.27
N ARG A 177 -4.91 19.54 5.47
CA ARG A 177 -4.22 20.74 5.96
C ARG A 177 -2.72 20.48 6.12
N ALA A 178 -2.35 19.37 6.72
CA ALA A 178 -0.97 19.00 6.96
C ALA A 178 -0.17 18.82 5.66
N ILE A 179 -0.76 18.24 4.62
CA ILE A 179 -0.16 18.14 3.28
C ILE A 179 0.17 19.54 2.72
N ASN A 180 -0.79 20.48 2.81
CA ASN A 180 -0.58 21.85 2.34
C ASN A 180 0.55 22.56 3.13
N VAL A 181 0.65 22.32 4.43
CA VAL A 181 1.75 22.84 5.26
C VAL A 181 3.10 22.29 4.79
N VAL A 182 3.21 20.97 4.55
CA VAL A 182 4.44 20.36 4.04
C VAL A 182 4.84 20.98 2.69
N ILE A 183 3.90 21.06 1.74
CA ILE A 183 4.16 21.62 0.40
C ILE A 183 4.62 23.07 0.50
N ALA A 184 3.96 23.89 1.32
CA ALA A 184 4.32 25.29 1.51
C ALA A 184 5.71 25.47 2.18
N ASN A 185 6.03 24.61 3.13
CA ASN A 185 7.33 24.64 3.80
C ASN A 185 8.46 24.20 2.85
N GLU A 186 8.25 23.12 2.09
CA GLU A 186 9.25 22.65 1.13
C GLU A 186 9.48 23.65 -0.01
N ALA A 187 8.46 24.39 -0.42
CA ALA A 187 8.58 25.45 -1.44
C ALA A 187 9.56 26.56 -1.07
N ILE A 188 9.81 26.82 0.23
CA ILE A 188 10.79 27.79 0.72
C ILE A 188 12.18 27.47 0.20
N VAL A 189 12.52 26.19 0.12
CA VAL A 189 13.84 25.72 -0.36
C VAL A 189 13.78 25.37 -1.84
N LEU A 190 12.74 24.65 -2.29
CA LEU A 190 12.65 24.14 -3.66
C LEU A 190 12.59 25.25 -4.72
N GLY A 191 11.93 26.36 -4.43
CA GLY A 191 11.88 27.51 -5.35
C GLY A 191 13.26 28.05 -5.64
N PRO A 192 13.98 28.60 -4.63
CA PRO A 192 15.34 29.09 -4.81
C PRO A 192 16.34 28.04 -5.32
N ALA A 193 16.25 26.79 -4.85
CA ALA A 193 17.18 25.73 -5.25
C ALA A 193 17.11 25.35 -6.73
N ARG A 194 16.04 25.74 -7.44
CA ARG A 194 15.88 25.54 -8.88
C ARG A 194 16.37 26.71 -9.73
N ASP A 195 16.80 27.80 -9.09
CA ASP A 195 17.39 28.96 -9.77
C ASP A 195 18.79 28.59 -10.27
N PRO A 196 19.16 28.88 -11.54
CA PRO A 196 20.51 28.66 -12.06
C PRO A 196 21.63 29.33 -11.26
N ASP A 197 21.31 30.46 -10.61
CA ASP A 197 22.27 31.21 -9.77
C ASP A 197 22.26 30.77 -8.29
N PHE A 198 21.67 29.60 -7.97
CA PHE A 198 21.63 29.07 -6.59
C PHE A 198 23.04 28.70 -6.11
N ASP A 199 23.39 29.22 -4.93
CA ASP A 199 24.68 29.01 -4.30
C ASP A 199 24.55 28.71 -2.81
N ILE A 200 25.70 28.51 -2.13
CA ILE A 200 25.72 28.16 -0.70
C ILE A 200 25.14 29.27 0.18
N HIS A 201 25.33 30.53 -0.17
CA HIS A 201 24.82 31.65 0.63
C HIS A 201 23.29 31.73 0.54
N LYS A 202 22.75 31.54 -0.66
CA LYS A 202 21.29 31.43 -0.85
C LYS A 202 20.73 30.23 -0.09
N LEU A 203 21.45 29.09 -0.08
CA LEU A 203 21.03 27.92 0.70
C LEU A 203 20.96 28.24 2.21
N GLU A 204 21.98 28.86 2.78
CA GLU A 204 22.00 29.23 4.20
C GLU A 204 20.81 30.13 4.58
N ASP A 205 20.49 31.13 3.73
CA ASP A 205 19.37 32.04 3.95
C ASP A 205 18.00 31.34 3.90
N VAL A 206 17.77 30.48 2.89
CA VAL A 206 16.49 29.80 2.74
C VAL A 206 16.33 28.67 3.75
N TRP A 207 17.44 28.02 4.14
CA TRP A 207 17.45 26.96 5.15
C TRP A 207 17.06 27.48 6.52
N ALA A 208 17.58 28.62 6.93
CA ALA A 208 17.19 29.27 8.19
C ALA A 208 15.66 29.56 8.23
N LYS A 209 15.09 30.05 7.10
CA LYS A 209 13.64 30.29 6.97
C LYS A 209 12.83 29.00 7.01
N PHE A 210 13.33 27.93 6.38
CA PHE A 210 12.71 26.61 6.39
C PHE A 210 12.69 26.00 7.79
N GLU A 211 13.82 26.03 8.50
CA GLU A 211 13.93 25.51 9.87
C GLU A 211 13.02 26.26 10.85
N ALA A 212 12.89 27.57 10.72
CA ALA A 212 12.01 28.38 11.55
C ALA A 212 10.51 28.02 11.41
N LYS A 213 10.12 27.38 10.29
CA LYS A 213 8.74 26.92 10.03
C LYS A 213 8.56 25.42 10.20
N ARG A 214 9.65 24.70 10.43
CA ARG A 214 9.63 23.26 10.60
C ARG A 214 9.22 22.94 12.05
N THR A 215 8.05 22.45 12.23
CA THR A 215 7.55 21.93 13.54
C THR A 215 8.05 20.51 13.79
#